data_d3f932daa3002728093d0d22b835fe83
#
_entry.id   d3f932daa3002728093d0d22b835fe83
#
_cell.length_a   1.000
_cell.length_b   1.000
_cell.length_c   1.000
_cell.angle_alpha   90.00
_cell.angle_beta   90.00
_cell.angle_gamma   90.00
#
_symmetry.space_group_name_H-M   'P 1'
#
loop_
_entity.id
_entity.type
_entity.pdbx_description
1 polymer ?
#
loop_
_entity_poly.entity_id
_entity_poly.type
_entity_poly.pdbx_seq_one_letter_code
_entity_poly.pdbx_strand_id
1 'polypeptide(L)'
;MPTPSPFHERTAPLCRSYAWKDWAGYCAVCSYDTSHEREYFAFRETAGLLDVSPLFKYHLHGPDAQMLVDRVITRDASKMAVGQVYYTPWCDDDGKVIDDGTVARLGADRFRMTAADPNLRWLLEHARGLNVAVEDVTEQVAALALQ
;
A
#
# COMPACT_ATOMS: atom_id res chain seq x y z
N MET A 1 -13.72 -16.79 3.89
CA MET A 1 -14.60 -15.59 3.73
C MET A 1 -13.72 -14.37 3.93
N PRO A 2 -13.89 -13.31 3.14
CA PRO A 2 -13.13 -12.08 3.35
C PRO A 2 -13.37 -11.51 4.75
N THR A 3 -12.32 -10.94 5.34
CA THR A 3 -12.38 -10.33 6.67
C THR A 3 -12.83 -8.86 6.56
N PRO A 4 -13.52 -8.29 7.57
CA PRO A 4 -13.82 -6.87 7.59
C PRO A 4 -12.53 -6.04 7.70
N SER A 5 -12.47 -4.89 7.01
CA SER A 5 -11.40 -3.92 7.23
C SER A 5 -11.55 -3.25 8.62
N PRO A 6 -10.50 -2.59 9.14
CA PRO A 6 -10.61 -1.83 10.39
C PRO A 6 -11.68 -0.74 10.39
N PHE A 7 -12.10 -0.27 9.21
CA PHE A 7 -13.14 0.74 9.05
C PHE A 7 -14.52 0.15 8.74
N HIS A 8 -14.64 -1.16 8.57
CA HIS A 8 -15.86 -1.82 8.10
C HIS A 8 -17.09 -1.47 8.91
N GLU A 9 -17.02 -1.46 10.24
CA GLU A 9 -18.18 -1.13 11.12
C GLU A 9 -18.70 0.29 10.88
N ARG A 10 -17.84 1.20 10.43
CA ARG A 10 -18.19 2.59 10.12
C ARG A 10 -18.69 2.77 8.69
N THR A 11 -18.17 1.98 7.77
CA THR A 11 -18.41 2.14 6.33
C THR A 11 -19.53 1.24 5.81
N ALA A 12 -19.72 0.04 6.37
CA ALA A 12 -20.75 -0.89 5.94
C ALA A 12 -22.19 -0.32 5.99
N PRO A 13 -22.60 0.43 7.04
CA PRO A 13 -23.93 1.05 7.07
C PRO A 13 -24.18 2.08 5.97
N LEU A 14 -23.11 2.60 5.37
CA LEU A 14 -23.17 3.59 4.29
C LEU A 14 -23.35 2.94 2.91
N CYS A 15 -23.14 1.62 2.81
CA CYS A 15 -23.22 0.87 1.55
C CYS A 15 -24.68 0.64 1.15
N ARG A 16 -25.21 1.53 0.32
CA ARG A 16 -26.59 1.47 -0.20
C ARG A 16 -26.73 0.54 -1.40
N SER A 17 -25.62 0.31 -2.12
CA SER A 17 -25.61 -0.55 -3.31
C SER A 17 -25.68 -2.03 -2.97
N TYR A 18 -25.27 -2.43 -1.75
CA TYR A 18 -25.03 -3.81 -1.33
C TYR A 18 -24.00 -4.55 -2.22
N ALA A 19 -23.19 -3.82 -3.01
CA ALA A 19 -22.20 -4.38 -3.90
C ALA A 19 -20.84 -4.50 -3.19
N TRP A 20 -20.45 -5.74 -2.90
CA TRP A 20 -19.22 -6.07 -2.19
C TRP A 20 -18.30 -6.91 -3.08
N LYS A 21 -16.98 -6.85 -2.81
CA LYS A 21 -15.96 -7.68 -3.44
C LYS A 21 -14.93 -8.16 -2.42
N ASP A 22 -14.23 -9.22 -2.76
CA ASP A 22 -12.97 -9.56 -2.11
C ASP A 22 -11.85 -8.70 -2.69
N TRP A 23 -11.10 -8.03 -1.81
CA TRP A 23 -9.87 -7.32 -2.16
C TRP A 23 -8.78 -7.74 -1.20
N ALA A 24 -7.85 -8.57 -1.68
CA ALA A 24 -6.74 -9.10 -0.89
C ALA A 24 -7.17 -9.74 0.45
N GLY A 25 -8.31 -10.47 0.44
CA GLY A 25 -8.87 -11.11 1.62
C GLY A 25 -9.75 -10.22 2.49
N TYR A 26 -9.96 -8.97 2.12
CA TYR A 26 -10.85 -8.05 2.83
C TYR A 26 -12.19 -7.86 2.11
N CYS A 27 -13.24 -7.68 2.92
CA CYS A 27 -14.56 -7.30 2.41
C CYS A 27 -14.57 -5.83 2.04
N ALA A 28 -14.49 -5.52 0.74
CA ALA A 28 -14.46 -4.17 0.23
C ALA A 28 -15.75 -3.79 -0.49
N VAL A 29 -16.18 -2.54 -0.34
CA VAL A 29 -17.34 -1.98 -1.06
C VAL A 29 -16.94 -1.64 -2.48
N CYS A 30 -17.74 -2.09 -3.47
CA CYS A 30 -17.54 -1.71 -4.88
C CYS A 30 -17.99 -0.27 -5.14
N SER A 31 -19.11 0.11 -4.54
CA SER A 31 -19.73 1.43 -4.64
C SER A 31 -20.64 1.61 -3.43
N TYR A 32 -20.62 2.74 -2.78
CA TYR A 32 -21.48 3.02 -1.64
C TYR A 32 -22.89 3.41 -2.07
N ASP A 33 -23.02 4.24 -3.10
CA ASP A 33 -24.33 4.60 -3.64
C ASP A 33 -24.81 3.58 -4.70
N THR A 34 -26.07 3.63 -5.05
CA THR A 34 -26.67 2.82 -6.12
C THR A 34 -26.15 3.19 -7.51
N SER A 35 -25.61 4.41 -7.67
CA SER A 35 -24.87 4.85 -8.84
C SER A 35 -23.47 5.33 -8.44
N HIS A 36 -22.44 4.82 -9.14
CA HIS A 36 -21.04 5.24 -8.94
C HIS A 36 -20.75 6.67 -9.41
N GLU A 37 -21.64 7.28 -10.19
CA GLU A 37 -21.45 8.63 -10.74
C GLU A 37 -21.26 9.69 -9.66
N ARG A 38 -22.05 9.63 -8.57
CA ARG A 38 -21.91 10.56 -7.45
C ARG A 38 -20.54 10.48 -6.78
N GLU A 39 -20.03 9.28 -6.59
CA GLU A 39 -18.71 9.05 -6.00
C GLU A 39 -17.61 9.54 -6.97
N TYR A 40 -17.75 9.24 -8.26
CA TYR A 40 -16.84 9.73 -9.28
C TYR A 40 -16.75 11.26 -9.30
N PHE A 41 -17.88 11.95 -9.32
CA PHE A 41 -17.89 13.43 -9.32
C PHE A 41 -17.40 14.00 -7.99
N ALA A 42 -17.65 13.35 -6.84
CA ALA A 42 -17.08 13.78 -5.57
C ALA A 42 -15.55 13.79 -5.61
N PHE A 43 -14.90 12.74 -6.13
CA PHE A 43 -13.45 12.70 -6.32
C PHE A 43 -12.94 13.74 -7.32
N ARG A 44 -13.75 14.14 -8.30
CA ARG A 44 -13.35 15.11 -9.35
C ARG A 44 -13.57 16.56 -8.93
N GLU A 45 -14.56 16.84 -8.12
CA GLU A 45 -15.06 18.20 -7.89
C GLU A 45 -14.96 18.66 -6.43
N THR A 46 -14.91 17.72 -5.49
CA THR A 46 -14.87 17.99 -4.05
C THR A 46 -13.79 17.17 -3.35
N ALA A 47 -14.17 16.12 -2.64
CA ALA A 47 -13.26 15.18 -2.03
C ALA A 47 -13.89 13.81 -1.86
N GLY A 48 -13.08 12.76 -1.95
CA GLY A 48 -13.47 11.40 -1.66
C GLY A 48 -12.51 10.74 -0.67
N LEU A 49 -13.04 9.84 0.15
CA LEU A 49 -12.28 9.04 1.10
C LEU A 49 -12.41 7.57 0.73
N LEU A 50 -11.27 6.92 0.46
CA LEU A 50 -11.20 5.51 0.08
C LEU A 50 -10.50 4.70 1.16
N ASP A 51 -11.10 3.59 1.59
CA ASP A 51 -10.45 2.60 2.44
C ASP A 51 -9.50 1.75 1.59
N VAL A 52 -8.19 1.97 1.78
CA VAL A 52 -7.11 1.24 1.11
C VAL A 52 -6.34 0.33 2.09
N SER A 53 -6.98 -0.02 3.21
CA SER A 53 -6.41 -0.97 4.17
C SER A 53 -6.07 -2.35 3.58
N PRO A 54 -6.74 -2.84 2.51
CA PRO A 54 -6.36 -4.09 1.86
C PRO A 54 -4.98 -4.11 1.20
N LEU A 55 -4.39 -2.95 0.88
CA LEU A 55 -3.03 -2.91 0.34
C LEU A 55 -2.03 -3.53 1.31
N PHE A 56 -1.07 -4.31 0.79
CA PHE A 56 0.01 -4.89 1.58
C PHE A 56 0.96 -3.80 2.07
N LYS A 57 1.47 -3.93 3.30
CA LYS A 57 2.37 -2.95 3.92
C LYS A 57 3.53 -3.65 4.59
N TYR A 58 4.74 -3.18 4.29
CA TYR A 58 5.97 -3.74 4.80
C TYR A 58 6.78 -2.65 5.48
N HIS A 59 7.25 -2.92 6.70
CA HIS A 59 8.31 -2.13 7.32
C HIS A 59 9.67 -2.74 6.96
N LEU A 60 10.57 -1.88 6.51
CA LEU A 60 11.96 -2.19 6.25
C LEU A 60 12.79 -1.32 7.19
N HIS A 61 13.54 -1.96 8.08
CA HIS A 61 14.31 -1.21 9.07
C HIS A 61 15.65 -1.87 9.38
N GLY A 62 16.66 -1.05 9.63
CA GLY A 62 18.03 -1.46 9.89
C GLY A 62 19.03 -0.65 9.11
N PRO A 63 20.33 -0.77 9.42
CA PRO A 63 21.38 0.03 8.79
C PRO A 63 21.38 0.00 7.26
N ASP A 64 20.98 -1.13 6.67
CA ASP A 64 20.96 -1.31 5.22
C ASP A 64 19.56 -1.15 4.59
N ALA A 65 18.59 -0.60 5.34
CA ALA A 65 17.23 -0.44 4.84
C ALA A 65 17.17 0.45 3.57
N GLN A 66 17.94 1.54 3.53
CA GLN A 66 18.04 2.38 2.34
C GLN A 66 18.61 1.61 1.14
N MET A 67 19.63 0.76 1.37
CA MET A 67 20.25 -0.05 0.32
C MET A 67 19.24 -1.10 -0.23
N LEU A 68 18.45 -1.71 0.62
CA LEU A 68 17.38 -2.62 0.19
C LEU A 68 16.34 -1.89 -0.67
N VAL A 69 15.87 -0.74 -0.21
CA VAL A 69 14.89 0.06 -0.96
C VAL A 69 15.46 0.45 -2.33
N ASP A 70 16.69 0.96 -2.38
CA ASP A 70 17.34 1.39 -3.62
C ASP A 70 17.59 0.22 -4.61
N ARG A 71 17.80 -0.99 -4.08
CA ARG A 71 17.94 -2.22 -4.88
C ARG A 71 16.62 -2.65 -5.52
N VAL A 72 15.48 -2.41 -4.85
CA VAL A 72 14.17 -2.91 -5.27
C VAL A 72 13.46 -1.93 -6.20
N ILE A 73 13.42 -0.63 -5.86
CA ILE A 73 12.62 0.35 -6.60
C ILE A 73 13.38 0.94 -7.80
N THR A 74 12.64 1.50 -8.76
CA THR A 74 13.22 2.13 -9.96
C THR A 74 13.66 3.59 -9.73
N ARG A 75 13.48 4.13 -8.54
CA ARG A 75 13.89 5.48 -8.15
C ARG A 75 15.07 5.44 -7.17
N ASP A 76 15.87 6.49 -7.17
CA ASP A 76 17.01 6.66 -6.27
C ASP A 76 16.53 6.94 -4.84
N ALA A 77 16.59 5.92 -3.97
CA ALA A 77 16.17 6.02 -2.58
C ALA A 77 17.09 6.90 -1.72
N SER A 78 18.35 7.10 -2.16
CA SER A 78 19.31 7.95 -1.45
C SER A 78 18.89 9.42 -1.42
N LYS A 79 18.10 9.83 -2.40
CA LYS A 79 17.58 11.21 -2.53
C LYS A 79 16.29 11.45 -1.73
N MET A 80 15.72 10.43 -1.09
CA MET A 80 14.53 10.61 -0.27
C MET A 80 14.86 11.33 1.04
N ALA A 81 14.19 12.44 1.32
CA ALA A 81 14.21 13.04 2.64
C ALA A 81 13.34 12.24 3.64
N VAL A 82 13.66 12.30 4.93
CA VAL A 82 12.78 11.75 5.98
C VAL A 82 11.43 12.49 5.94
N GLY A 83 10.35 11.73 5.98
CA GLY A 83 8.98 12.21 5.79
C GLY A 83 8.51 12.25 4.33
N GLN A 84 9.40 12.02 3.36
CA GLN A 84 9.03 11.99 1.95
C GLN A 84 8.42 10.65 1.57
N VAL A 85 7.52 10.69 0.58
CA VAL A 85 6.90 9.51 -0.04
C VAL A 85 7.17 9.53 -1.54
N TYR A 86 7.62 8.40 -2.09
CA TYR A 86 7.68 8.14 -3.52
C TYR A 86 6.58 7.18 -3.93
N TYR A 87 5.93 7.46 -5.06
CA TYR A 87 5.21 6.45 -5.83
C TYR A 87 6.18 5.91 -6.89
N THR A 88 6.33 4.59 -6.97
CA THR A 88 7.35 3.95 -7.80
C THR A 88 6.98 2.51 -8.13
N PRO A 89 7.24 2.04 -9.37
CA PRO A 89 7.22 0.62 -9.69
C PRO A 89 8.51 -0.07 -9.22
N TRP A 90 8.46 -1.40 -9.21
CA TRP A 90 9.65 -2.26 -9.16
C TRP A 90 9.53 -3.39 -10.17
N CYS A 91 10.66 -3.83 -10.64
CA CYS A 91 10.77 -4.73 -11.80
C CYS A 91 11.61 -5.96 -11.46
N ASP A 92 11.40 -7.03 -12.23
CA ASP A 92 12.29 -8.17 -12.26
C ASP A 92 13.60 -7.86 -13.03
N ASP A 93 14.50 -8.86 -13.08
CA ASP A 93 15.79 -8.74 -13.75
C ASP A 93 15.69 -8.53 -15.28
N ASP A 94 14.53 -8.87 -15.87
CA ASP A 94 14.22 -8.62 -17.28
C ASP A 94 13.64 -7.20 -17.54
N GLY A 95 13.44 -6.41 -16.48
CA GLY A 95 12.83 -5.08 -16.53
C GLY A 95 11.31 -5.08 -16.63
N LYS A 96 10.65 -6.21 -16.38
CA LYS A 96 9.20 -6.29 -16.35
C LYS A 96 8.68 -5.85 -15.00
N VAL A 97 7.63 -5.03 -15.00
CA VAL A 97 7.00 -4.57 -13.76
C VAL A 97 6.40 -5.75 -13.00
N ILE A 98 6.82 -5.93 -11.75
CA ILE A 98 6.26 -6.89 -10.80
C ILE A 98 5.05 -6.27 -10.11
N ASP A 99 5.22 -5.04 -9.58
CA ASP A 99 4.19 -4.30 -8.87
C ASP A 99 4.60 -2.83 -8.79
N ASP A 100 3.73 -2.01 -8.23
CA ASP A 100 3.97 -0.60 -7.96
C ASP A 100 3.30 -0.20 -6.63
N GLY A 101 3.76 0.91 -6.07
CA GLY A 101 3.20 1.37 -4.81
C GLY A 101 3.91 2.58 -4.23
N THR A 102 3.67 2.83 -2.96
CA THR A 102 4.29 3.94 -2.26
C THR A 102 5.42 3.46 -1.35
N VAL A 103 6.50 4.23 -1.33
CA VAL A 103 7.61 4.07 -0.40
C VAL A 103 7.74 5.34 0.42
N ALA A 104 7.53 5.23 1.73
CA ALA A 104 7.67 6.33 2.68
C ALA A 104 8.97 6.17 3.48
N ARG A 105 9.79 7.22 3.55
CA ARG A 105 10.95 7.25 4.45
C ARG A 105 10.52 7.75 5.83
N LEU A 106 10.41 6.85 6.80
CA LEU A 106 9.94 7.16 8.15
C LEU A 106 11.07 7.62 9.10
N GLY A 107 12.32 7.33 8.74
CA GLY A 107 13.50 7.66 9.52
C GLY A 107 14.76 7.48 8.70
N ALA A 108 15.93 7.66 9.31
CA ALA A 108 17.21 7.50 8.62
C ALA A 108 17.37 6.10 8.02
N ASP A 109 16.97 5.09 8.78
CA ASP A 109 17.13 3.67 8.53
C ASP A 109 15.78 2.90 8.55
N ARG A 110 14.66 3.62 8.34
CA ARG A 110 13.32 3.03 8.40
C ARG A 110 12.44 3.53 7.27
N PHE A 111 11.88 2.56 6.53
CA PHE A 111 10.98 2.79 5.42
C PHE A 111 9.70 1.97 5.58
N ARG A 112 8.63 2.40 4.91
CA ARG A 112 7.42 1.62 4.73
C ARG A 112 7.09 1.57 3.25
N MET A 113 6.94 0.36 2.73
CA MET A 113 6.41 0.12 1.39
C MET A 113 4.94 -0.28 1.47
N THR A 114 4.14 0.17 0.50
CA THR A 114 2.80 -0.36 0.24
C THR A 114 2.77 -0.96 -1.16
N ALA A 115 2.03 -2.04 -1.34
CA ALA A 115 1.98 -2.81 -2.57
C ALA A 115 0.55 -3.30 -2.85
N ALA A 116 0.21 -3.53 -4.12
CA ALA A 116 -1.08 -4.07 -4.52
C ALA A 116 -1.15 -5.59 -4.30
N ASP A 117 -0.04 -6.28 -4.55
CA ASP A 117 0.13 -7.72 -4.40
C ASP A 117 1.06 -8.10 -3.24
N PRO A 118 1.07 -9.37 -2.78
CA PRO A 118 1.96 -9.81 -1.70
C PRO A 118 3.42 -9.88 -2.18
N ASN A 119 4.25 -8.94 -1.71
CA ASN A 119 5.66 -8.80 -2.09
C ASN A 119 6.66 -9.21 -0.99
N LEU A 120 6.21 -9.77 0.15
CA LEU A 120 7.10 -10.13 1.26
C LEU A 120 8.26 -11.02 0.82
N ARG A 121 7.97 -12.05 0.04
CA ARG A 121 9.00 -12.99 -0.45
C ARG A 121 10.05 -12.29 -1.31
N TRP A 122 9.62 -11.43 -2.24
CA TRP A 122 10.50 -10.64 -3.09
C TRP A 122 11.42 -9.75 -2.26
N LEU A 123 10.88 -9.05 -1.28
CA LEU A 123 11.66 -8.19 -0.38
C LEU A 123 12.67 -8.98 0.45
N LEU A 124 12.28 -10.15 0.99
CA LEU A 124 13.18 -11.02 1.77
C LEU A 124 14.31 -11.62 0.91
N GLU A 125 14.05 -11.95 -0.35
CA GLU A 125 15.06 -12.45 -1.29
C GLU A 125 16.10 -11.35 -1.57
N HIS A 126 15.69 -10.10 -1.76
CA HIS A 126 16.57 -8.96 -2.00
C HIS A 126 17.28 -8.44 -0.74
N ALA A 127 16.76 -8.75 0.44
CA ALA A 127 17.38 -8.44 1.73
C ALA A 127 18.57 -9.36 2.08
N ARG A 128 18.77 -10.45 1.33
CA ARG A 128 19.88 -11.39 1.62
C ARG A 128 21.24 -10.69 1.59
N GLY A 129 22.00 -10.89 2.66
CA GLY A 129 23.33 -10.28 2.83
C GLY A 129 23.31 -8.83 3.32
N LEU A 130 22.14 -8.27 3.61
CA LEU A 130 21.96 -6.94 4.19
C LEU A 130 21.57 -7.02 5.66
N ASN A 131 22.01 -6.05 6.44
CA ASN A 131 21.58 -5.87 7.83
C ASN A 131 20.27 -5.05 7.87
N VAL A 132 19.19 -5.69 7.49
CA VAL A 132 17.84 -5.12 7.41
C VAL A 132 16.80 -6.15 7.81
N ALA A 133 15.81 -5.74 8.57
CA ALA A 133 14.60 -6.53 8.83
C ALA A 133 13.47 -6.07 7.89
N VAL A 134 12.71 -7.04 7.43
CA VAL A 134 11.49 -6.84 6.62
C VAL A 134 10.32 -7.46 7.37
N GLU A 135 9.33 -6.66 7.72
CA GLU A 135 8.16 -7.08 8.50
C GLU A 135 6.88 -6.79 7.70
N ASP A 136 6.02 -7.79 7.59
CA ASP A 136 4.65 -7.57 7.10
C ASP A 136 3.82 -6.95 8.23
N VAL A 137 3.35 -5.73 8.01
CA VAL A 137 2.53 -4.98 8.96
C VAL A 137 1.14 -4.68 8.40
N THR A 138 0.71 -5.42 7.39
CA THR A 138 -0.55 -5.22 6.68
C THR A 138 -1.74 -5.16 7.64
N GLU A 139 -1.82 -6.09 8.57
CA GLU A 139 -2.92 -6.15 9.55
C GLU A 139 -2.77 -5.15 10.72
N GLN A 140 -1.60 -4.54 10.88
CA GLN A 140 -1.30 -3.61 11.97
C GLN A 140 -1.54 -2.14 11.56
N VAL A 141 -1.62 -1.85 10.26
CA VAL A 141 -1.70 -0.49 9.72
C VAL A 141 -2.91 -0.37 8.81
N ALA A 142 -3.95 0.28 9.29
CA ALA A 142 -5.06 0.74 8.45
C ALA A 142 -4.64 1.93 7.58
N ALA A 143 -5.24 2.07 6.41
CA ALA A 143 -4.92 3.15 5.49
C ALA A 143 -6.16 3.73 4.82
N LEU A 144 -6.22 5.05 4.76
CA LEU A 144 -7.24 5.81 4.04
C LEU A 144 -6.56 6.69 3.00
N ALA A 145 -7.11 6.73 1.80
CA ALA A 145 -6.73 7.68 0.76
C ALA A 145 -7.78 8.79 0.69
N LEU A 146 -7.36 10.02 0.95
CA LEU A 146 -8.15 11.23 0.71
C LEU A 146 -7.74 11.83 -0.63
N GLN A 147 -8.70 11.99 -1.51
CA GLN A 147 -8.47 12.45 -2.88
C GLN A 147 -9.47 13.54 -3.26
#